data_e685e5c3b25cab88fb1512663ae3aa78
#
_entry.id   e685e5c3b25cab88fb1512663ae3aa78
#
_cell.length_a   1.000
_cell.length_b   1.000
_cell.length_c   1.000
_cell.angle_alpha   90.00
_cell.angle_beta   90.00
_cell.angle_gamma   90.00
#
_symmetry.space_group_name_H-M   'P 1'
#
loop_
_entity.id
_entity.type
_entity.pdbx_description
1 polymer ?
#
loop_
_entity_poly.entity_id
_entity_poly.type
_entity_poly.pdbx_seq_one_letter_code
_entity_poly.pdbx_strand_id
1 'polypeptide(L)'
;MMNQLTKTIMLIASVAIITTGCQSVPDAPKKAETTFAKDALMPFVQSGQLPGAINVFYKNGIQETTCVGYADVAAKRPITMNDVYMQCSQTKGFCGVTIAMLIEEGKISLDDPVSKYLPEFRELWVLKSNQDGVKTLVKAKNTLTIRMVMNHTGGFPFEICAKQGNIKGGGWSGGAPIRQTAAIAAASPLLFEPGTKVKYSNTGIDIGAAIVEVVTGQRWEDFLKERVFDSSRHELQLIPPDRPAVGNTGRDV
;
A
#
# COMPACT_ATOMS: atom_id res chain seq x y z
N MET A 1 -22.66 -67.15 40.11
CA MET A 1 -22.93 -66.20 41.23
C MET A 1 -22.08 -64.99 41.04
N MET A 2 -22.70 -63.86 41.16
CA MET A 2 -22.26 -62.45 41.21
C MET A 2 -22.35 -61.65 39.91
N ASN A 3 -23.38 -60.85 39.94
CA ASN A 3 -23.72 -59.81 39.00
C ASN A 3 -22.65 -58.69 38.94
N GLN A 4 -22.25 -58.38 37.75
CA GLN A 4 -21.52 -57.11 37.49
C GLN A 4 -22.55 -56.06 37.01
N LEU A 5 -22.77 -55.06 37.82
CA LEU A 5 -23.47 -53.84 37.46
C LEU A 5 -22.59 -52.99 36.56
N THR A 6 -22.97 -52.87 35.32
CA THR A 6 -22.37 -51.92 34.37
C THR A 6 -22.84 -50.52 34.70
N LYS A 7 -21.99 -49.67 35.23
CA LYS A 7 -22.25 -48.22 35.38
C LYS A 7 -22.03 -47.51 34.05
N THR A 8 -23.08 -47.17 33.37
CA THR A 8 -23.07 -46.29 32.22
C THR A 8 -22.85 -44.88 32.72
N ILE A 9 -21.68 -44.31 32.50
CA ILE A 9 -21.39 -42.89 32.70
C ILE A 9 -21.88 -42.15 31.45
N MET A 10 -22.98 -41.43 31.62
CA MET A 10 -23.54 -40.54 30.63
C MET A 10 -22.69 -39.24 30.66
N LEU A 11 -21.79 -39.07 29.70
CA LEU A 11 -21.01 -37.85 29.51
C LEU A 11 -21.91 -36.86 28.79
N ILE A 12 -22.48 -35.92 29.53
CA ILE A 12 -23.22 -34.78 28.95
C ILE A 12 -22.18 -33.80 28.43
N ALA A 13 -21.90 -33.86 27.13
CA ALA A 13 -21.14 -32.82 26.45
C ALA A 13 -22.03 -31.57 26.33
N SER A 14 -21.81 -30.61 27.20
CA SER A 14 -22.38 -29.27 27.06
C SER A 14 -21.72 -28.56 25.88
N VAL A 15 -22.36 -28.56 24.72
CA VAL A 15 -21.98 -27.72 23.59
C VAL A 15 -22.33 -26.29 23.96
N ALA A 16 -21.36 -25.52 24.41
CA ALA A 16 -21.48 -24.07 24.49
C ALA A 16 -21.57 -23.52 23.06
N ILE A 17 -22.80 -23.22 22.63
CA ILE A 17 -23.00 -22.44 21.41
C ILE A 17 -22.51 -21.03 21.74
N ILE A 18 -21.26 -20.72 21.37
CA ILE A 18 -20.76 -19.35 21.30
C ILE A 18 -21.54 -18.71 20.15
N THR A 19 -22.62 -18.06 20.45
CA THR A 19 -23.23 -17.10 19.52
C THR A 19 -22.26 -15.93 19.41
N THR A 20 -21.35 -16.03 18.43
CA THR A 20 -20.65 -14.85 17.95
C THR A 20 -21.74 -13.88 17.53
N GLY A 21 -21.97 -12.89 18.36
CA GLY A 21 -22.90 -11.82 18.07
C GLY A 21 -22.51 -11.24 16.72
N CYS A 22 -23.42 -11.33 15.77
CA CYS A 22 -23.32 -10.64 14.51
C CYS A 22 -23.13 -9.16 14.86
N GLN A 23 -21.89 -8.66 14.82
CA GLN A 23 -21.66 -7.23 14.96
C GLN A 23 -22.42 -6.60 13.80
N SER A 24 -23.47 -5.89 14.11
CA SER A 24 -24.24 -5.12 13.15
C SER A 24 -23.25 -4.26 12.37
N VAL A 25 -23.24 -4.44 11.04
CA VAL A 25 -22.49 -3.56 10.16
C VAL A 25 -22.92 -2.13 10.48
N PRO A 26 -22.00 -1.22 10.78
CA PRO A 26 -22.36 0.16 11.10
C PRO A 26 -23.25 0.73 9.99
N ASP A 27 -24.30 1.45 10.38
CA ASP A 27 -25.15 2.16 9.44
C ASP A 27 -24.31 3.02 8.49
N ALA A 28 -24.79 3.19 7.26
CA ALA A 28 -24.16 4.10 6.31
C ALA A 28 -23.97 5.48 6.95
N PRO A 29 -22.81 6.13 6.77
CA PRO A 29 -22.53 7.40 7.41
C PRO A 29 -23.58 8.44 7.04
N LYS A 30 -24.08 9.17 8.05
CA LYS A 30 -25.01 10.29 7.83
C LYS A 30 -24.28 11.40 7.12
N LYS A 31 -24.86 11.91 6.02
CA LYS A 31 -24.32 13.09 5.32
C LYS A 31 -24.58 14.34 6.17
N ALA A 32 -23.54 15.13 6.40
CA ALA A 32 -23.66 16.47 6.93
C ALA A 32 -23.57 17.50 5.78
N GLU A 33 -24.45 18.48 5.77
CA GLU A 33 -24.33 19.65 4.89
C GLU A 33 -23.54 20.73 5.66
N THR A 34 -22.24 20.82 5.41
CA THR A 34 -21.44 21.94 5.88
C THR A 34 -20.83 22.66 4.68
N THR A 35 -20.65 23.98 4.80
CA THR A 35 -20.02 24.79 3.76
C THR A 35 -18.53 24.99 4.03
N PHE A 36 -18.03 24.60 5.21
CA PHE A 36 -16.67 24.90 5.66
C PHE A 36 -15.60 24.50 4.64
N ALA A 37 -15.61 23.25 4.18
CA ALA A 37 -14.62 22.79 3.21
C ALA A 37 -14.79 23.50 1.84
N LYS A 38 -16.03 23.77 1.43
CA LYS A 38 -16.32 24.51 0.20
C LYS A 38 -15.79 25.94 0.30
N ASP A 39 -16.08 26.63 1.39
CA ASP A 39 -15.66 28.02 1.60
C ASP A 39 -14.14 28.15 1.67
N ALA A 40 -13.45 27.13 2.24
CA ALA A 40 -12.00 27.08 2.30
C ALA A 40 -11.34 26.80 0.95
N LEU A 41 -11.95 25.99 0.08
CA LEU A 41 -11.36 25.54 -1.18
C LEU A 41 -11.73 26.43 -2.38
N MET A 42 -12.91 27.03 -2.39
CA MET A 42 -13.40 27.86 -3.51
C MET A 42 -12.48 29.02 -3.90
N PRO A 43 -11.84 29.76 -2.98
CA PRO A 43 -10.93 30.83 -3.36
C PRO A 43 -9.77 30.37 -4.23
N PHE A 44 -9.23 29.16 -3.98
CA PHE A 44 -8.13 28.58 -4.78
C PHE A 44 -8.60 28.16 -6.17
N VAL A 45 -9.84 27.68 -6.29
CA VAL A 45 -10.44 27.37 -7.59
C VAL A 45 -10.73 28.63 -8.39
N GLN A 46 -11.29 29.67 -7.74
CA GLN A 46 -11.61 30.94 -8.37
C GLN A 46 -10.36 31.72 -8.84
N SER A 47 -9.26 31.59 -8.09
CA SER A 47 -7.97 32.19 -8.48
C SER A 47 -7.20 31.38 -9.54
N GLY A 48 -7.70 30.20 -9.92
CA GLY A 48 -7.04 29.32 -10.87
C GLY A 48 -5.84 28.56 -10.31
N GLN A 49 -5.59 28.62 -9.01
CA GLN A 49 -4.50 27.86 -8.35
C GLN A 49 -4.79 26.38 -8.30
N LEU A 50 -6.08 26.00 -8.21
CA LEU A 50 -6.54 24.62 -8.28
C LEU A 50 -7.58 24.48 -9.38
N PRO A 51 -7.51 23.44 -10.23
CA PRO A 51 -8.57 23.17 -11.20
C PRO A 51 -9.86 22.73 -10.51
N GLY A 52 -9.75 21.94 -9.47
CA GLY A 52 -10.82 21.42 -8.64
C GLY A 52 -10.26 20.63 -7.45
N ALA A 53 -11.13 20.36 -6.49
CA ALA A 53 -10.78 19.58 -5.31
C ALA A 53 -11.98 18.76 -4.81
N ILE A 54 -11.68 17.60 -4.22
CA ILE A 54 -12.63 16.82 -3.45
C ILE A 54 -12.11 16.73 -2.02
N ASN A 55 -12.98 17.02 -1.07
CA ASN A 55 -12.73 16.75 0.34
C ASN A 55 -13.75 15.75 0.86
N VAL A 56 -13.27 14.75 1.56
CA VAL A 56 -14.11 13.79 2.30
C VAL A 56 -13.68 13.82 3.74
N PHE A 57 -14.60 14.16 4.61
CA PHE A 57 -14.40 14.17 6.05
C PHE A 57 -15.34 13.15 6.69
N TYR A 58 -14.79 12.31 7.57
CA TYR A 58 -15.56 11.32 8.30
C TYR A 58 -15.26 11.42 9.79
N LYS A 59 -16.32 11.59 10.58
CA LYS A 59 -16.22 11.62 12.04
C LYS A 59 -17.53 11.16 12.70
N ASN A 60 -17.44 10.23 13.66
CA ASN A 60 -18.58 9.78 14.47
C ASN A 60 -19.81 9.33 13.63
N GLY A 61 -19.56 8.58 12.54
CA GLY A 61 -20.63 8.14 11.66
C GLY A 61 -21.19 9.22 10.73
N ILE A 62 -20.60 10.42 10.72
CA ILE A 62 -20.97 11.53 9.81
C ILE A 62 -19.93 11.62 8.71
N GLN A 63 -20.39 11.60 7.47
CA GLN A 63 -19.56 11.86 6.31
C GLN A 63 -19.95 13.19 5.67
N GLU A 64 -18.99 14.07 5.53
CA GLU A 64 -19.09 15.28 4.72
C GLU A 64 -18.29 15.12 3.45
N THR A 65 -18.89 15.43 2.32
CA THR A 65 -18.25 15.37 1.01
C THR A 65 -18.42 16.69 0.31
N THR A 66 -17.31 17.28 -0.12
CA THR A 66 -17.28 18.56 -0.83
C THR A 66 -16.55 18.39 -2.16
N CYS A 67 -17.20 18.74 -3.25
CA CYS A 67 -16.61 18.80 -4.59
C CYS A 67 -16.64 20.26 -5.06
N VAL A 68 -15.50 20.82 -5.46
CA VAL A 68 -15.39 22.19 -5.97
C VAL A 68 -14.56 22.24 -7.24
N GLY A 69 -14.93 23.07 -8.21
CA GLY A 69 -14.22 23.25 -9.47
C GLY A 69 -14.45 22.14 -10.48
N TYR A 70 -13.46 21.88 -11.31
CA TYR A 70 -13.58 21.10 -12.53
C TYR A 70 -12.62 19.92 -12.53
N ALA A 71 -13.09 18.78 -13.03
CA ALA A 71 -12.25 17.65 -13.39
C ALA A 71 -11.60 17.82 -14.78
N ASP A 72 -12.25 18.61 -15.64
CA ASP A 72 -11.72 19.09 -16.92
C ASP A 72 -12.00 20.58 -17.03
N VAL A 73 -10.96 21.38 -16.96
CA VAL A 73 -11.07 22.86 -17.00
C VAL A 73 -11.48 23.34 -18.40
N ALA A 74 -10.95 22.72 -19.44
CA ALA A 74 -11.24 23.13 -20.81
C ALA A 74 -12.70 22.85 -21.20
N ALA A 75 -13.20 21.68 -20.84
CA ALA A 75 -14.59 21.28 -21.07
C ALA A 75 -15.55 21.84 -20.02
N LYS A 76 -15.06 22.52 -18.98
CA LYS A 76 -15.83 22.97 -17.80
C LYS A 76 -16.64 21.83 -17.15
N ARG A 77 -16.13 20.60 -17.21
CA ARG A 77 -16.77 19.45 -16.59
C ARG A 77 -16.58 19.52 -15.08
N PRO A 78 -17.67 19.64 -14.30
CA PRO A 78 -17.54 19.67 -12.84
C PRO A 78 -16.86 18.42 -12.30
N ILE A 79 -16.13 18.59 -11.19
CA ILE A 79 -15.57 17.47 -10.45
C ILE A 79 -16.65 16.79 -9.62
N THR A 80 -16.61 15.46 -9.55
CA THR A 80 -17.57 14.63 -8.81
C THR A 80 -16.86 13.55 -7.99
N MET A 81 -17.57 12.92 -7.08
CA MET A 81 -17.06 11.78 -6.31
C MET A 81 -16.70 10.55 -7.16
N ASN A 82 -17.20 10.48 -8.40
CA ASN A 82 -16.91 9.39 -9.32
C ASN A 82 -15.65 9.65 -10.17
N ASP A 83 -15.00 10.78 -9.99
CA ASP A 83 -13.75 11.06 -10.70
C ASP A 83 -12.60 10.27 -10.08
N VAL A 84 -11.75 9.71 -10.96
CA VAL A 84 -10.62 8.88 -10.56
C VAL A 84 -9.37 9.72 -10.40
N TYR A 85 -8.67 9.53 -9.28
CA TYR A 85 -7.44 10.24 -8.94
C TYR A 85 -6.27 9.29 -8.84
N MET A 86 -5.11 9.75 -9.28
CA MET A 86 -3.86 9.08 -8.99
C MET A 86 -3.52 9.31 -7.51
N GLN A 87 -3.54 8.24 -6.72
CA GLN A 87 -3.32 8.30 -5.27
C GLN A 87 -1.84 8.54 -4.90
N CYS A 88 -0.91 8.36 -5.83
CA CYS A 88 0.52 8.55 -5.57
C CYS A 88 0.94 7.85 -4.25
N SER A 89 1.58 8.59 -3.36
CA SER A 89 2.11 8.04 -2.09
C SER A 89 1.07 7.60 -1.07
N GLN A 90 -0.21 7.92 -1.25
CA GLN A 90 -1.28 7.33 -0.42
C GLN A 90 -1.36 5.81 -0.59
N THR A 91 -0.94 5.29 -1.74
CA THR A 91 -0.81 3.85 -2.01
C THR A 91 0.05 3.13 -0.97
N LYS A 92 1.03 3.81 -0.36
CA LYS A 92 1.87 3.23 0.70
C LYS A 92 1.07 2.83 1.94
N GLY A 93 0.02 3.59 2.26
CA GLY A 93 -0.90 3.26 3.34
C GLY A 93 -1.59 1.92 3.10
N PHE A 94 -2.02 1.65 1.87
CA PHE A 94 -2.62 0.36 1.51
C PHE A 94 -1.62 -0.80 1.61
N CYS A 95 -0.37 -0.60 1.20
CA CYS A 95 0.67 -1.60 1.43
C CYS A 95 0.88 -1.86 2.93
N GLY A 96 0.90 -0.81 3.75
CA GLY A 96 0.97 -0.93 5.20
C GLY A 96 -0.19 -1.74 5.79
N VAL A 97 -1.42 -1.53 5.31
CA VAL A 97 -2.60 -2.29 5.73
C VAL A 97 -2.44 -3.78 5.36
N THR A 98 -2.02 -4.09 4.13
CA THR A 98 -1.85 -5.50 3.71
C THR A 98 -0.76 -6.21 4.53
N ILE A 99 0.33 -5.55 4.86
CA ILE A 99 1.37 -6.07 5.76
C ILE A 99 0.81 -6.29 7.17
N ALA A 100 0.05 -5.32 7.72
CA ALA A 100 -0.56 -5.44 9.04
C ALA A 100 -1.53 -6.63 9.13
N MET A 101 -2.35 -6.85 8.09
CA MET A 101 -3.25 -8.01 8.00
C MET A 101 -2.48 -9.33 8.05
N LEU A 102 -1.37 -9.46 7.32
CA LEU A 102 -0.55 -10.68 7.34
C LEU A 102 0.14 -10.90 8.69
N ILE A 103 0.48 -9.82 9.41
CA ILE A 103 1.00 -9.91 10.78
C ILE A 103 -0.09 -10.40 11.73
N GLU A 104 -1.29 -9.82 11.65
CA GLU A 104 -2.44 -10.22 12.46
C GLU A 104 -2.82 -11.69 12.23
N GLU A 105 -2.69 -12.18 11.00
CA GLU A 105 -2.87 -13.58 10.63
C GLU A 105 -1.70 -14.49 11.05
N GLY A 106 -0.66 -13.95 11.67
CA GLY A 106 0.53 -14.69 12.11
C GLY A 106 1.40 -15.26 10.96
N LYS A 107 1.21 -14.76 9.73
CA LYS A 107 1.94 -15.24 8.54
C LYS A 107 3.33 -14.63 8.41
N ILE A 108 3.52 -13.40 8.88
CA ILE A 108 4.79 -12.67 8.87
C ILE A 108 4.99 -11.91 10.19
N SER A 109 6.23 -11.48 10.43
CA SER A 109 6.58 -10.55 11.51
C SER A 109 7.32 -9.35 10.95
N LEU A 110 7.17 -8.17 11.54
CA LEU A 110 7.95 -6.98 11.16
C LEU A 110 9.46 -7.22 11.26
N ASP A 111 9.89 -8.07 12.18
CA ASP A 111 11.31 -8.36 12.42
C ASP A 111 11.82 -9.55 11.61
N ASP A 112 10.96 -10.17 10.79
CA ASP A 112 11.41 -11.18 9.84
C ASP A 112 12.41 -10.58 8.84
N PRO A 113 13.51 -11.31 8.54
CA PRO A 113 14.38 -10.95 7.44
C PRO A 113 13.62 -10.93 6.11
N VAL A 114 13.80 -9.89 5.30
CA VAL A 114 13.24 -9.84 3.94
C VAL A 114 13.65 -11.07 3.13
N SER A 115 14.89 -11.54 3.32
CA SER A 115 15.43 -12.72 2.65
C SER A 115 14.73 -14.05 2.98
N LYS A 116 13.88 -14.09 4.01
CA LYS A 116 13.01 -15.23 4.31
C LYS A 116 11.98 -15.45 3.20
N TYR A 117 11.51 -14.38 2.60
CA TYR A 117 10.47 -14.36 1.56
C TYR A 117 11.01 -14.09 0.17
N LEU A 118 12.06 -13.28 0.08
CA LEU A 118 12.75 -12.84 -1.13
C LEU A 118 14.23 -13.19 -1.01
N PRO A 119 14.64 -14.42 -1.40
CA PRO A 119 16.00 -14.93 -1.19
C PRO A 119 17.11 -14.07 -1.79
N GLU A 120 16.81 -13.28 -2.82
CA GLU A 120 17.72 -12.33 -3.46
C GLU A 120 18.23 -11.25 -2.51
N PHE A 121 17.57 -11.03 -1.36
CA PHE A 121 17.99 -10.07 -0.34
C PHE A 121 18.96 -10.65 0.71
N ARG A 122 19.50 -11.85 0.51
CA ARG A 122 20.45 -12.47 1.46
C ARG A 122 21.77 -11.72 1.54
N GLU A 123 22.23 -11.20 0.42
CA GLU A 123 23.49 -10.48 0.33
C GLU A 123 23.27 -9.12 -0.30
N LEU A 124 23.35 -8.09 0.52
CA LEU A 124 23.18 -6.71 0.09
C LEU A 124 24.50 -5.96 0.16
N TRP A 125 24.64 -4.98 -0.71
CA TRP A 125 25.83 -4.14 -0.82
C TRP A 125 25.48 -2.71 -0.49
N VAL A 126 26.32 -2.04 0.28
CA VAL A 126 26.16 -0.63 0.68
C VAL A 126 27.19 0.21 -0.06
N LEU A 127 26.78 1.33 -0.61
CA LEU A 127 27.66 2.32 -1.22
C LEU A 127 28.50 3.00 -0.15
N LYS A 128 29.82 2.70 -0.13
CA LYS A 128 30.78 3.31 0.80
C LYS A 128 31.27 4.66 0.29
N SER A 129 31.61 4.75 -0.99
CA SER A 129 32.06 5.97 -1.65
C SER A 129 31.72 5.96 -3.12
N ASN A 130 31.65 7.17 -3.70
CA ASN A 130 31.56 7.38 -5.14
C ASN A 130 32.52 8.54 -5.48
N GLN A 131 33.68 8.22 -5.99
CA GLN A 131 34.73 9.19 -6.36
C GLN A 131 35.04 9.03 -7.84
N ASP A 132 34.95 10.11 -8.59
CA ASP A 132 35.22 10.15 -10.02
C ASP A 132 34.50 9.07 -10.85
N GLY A 133 33.22 8.77 -10.44
CA GLY A 133 32.41 7.74 -11.07
C GLY A 133 32.73 6.31 -10.62
N VAL A 134 33.76 6.09 -9.82
CA VAL A 134 34.12 4.80 -9.24
C VAL A 134 33.38 4.60 -7.94
N LYS A 135 32.50 3.60 -7.91
CA LYS A 135 31.72 3.23 -6.72
C LYS A 135 32.44 2.13 -5.93
N THR A 136 32.74 2.40 -4.66
CA THR A 136 33.21 1.37 -3.74
C THR A 136 32.02 0.85 -2.95
N LEU A 137 31.82 -0.47 -2.99
CA LEU A 137 30.75 -1.16 -2.29
C LEU A 137 31.34 -1.99 -1.14
N VAL A 138 30.59 -2.09 -0.05
CA VAL A 138 30.89 -3.00 1.05
C VAL A 138 29.67 -3.86 1.33
N LYS A 139 29.88 -5.08 1.81
CA LYS A 139 28.76 -5.97 2.19
C LYS A 139 28.02 -5.35 3.37
N ALA A 140 26.68 -5.37 3.32
CA ALA A 140 25.86 -4.94 4.43
C ALA A 140 26.11 -5.85 5.67
N LYS A 141 26.17 -5.23 6.84
CA LYS A 141 26.39 -5.93 8.12
C LYS A 141 25.06 -6.28 8.79
N ASN A 142 24.07 -5.41 8.64
CA ASN A 142 22.76 -5.56 9.26
C ASN A 142 21.82 -6.35 8.34
N THR A 143 21.07 -7.25 8.93
CA THR A 143 20.00 -7.95 8.23
C THR A 143 18.86 -6.98 7.92
N LEU A 144 18.45 -6.91 6.65
CA LEU A 144 17.29 -6.13 6.24
C LEU A 144 16.01 -6.82 6.70
N THR A 145 15.16 -6.12 7.46
CA THR A 145 13.87 -6.63 7.95
C THR A 145 12.68 -5.99 7.26
N ILE A 146 11.50 -6.60 7.38
CA ILE A 146 10.23 -6.02 6.89
C ILE A 146 10.00 -4.65 7.52
N ARG A 147 10.27 -4.49 8.81
CA ARG A 147 10.19 -3.20 9.52
C ARG A 147 11.00 -2.11 8.81
N MET A 148 12.22 -2.42 8.40
CA MET A 148 13.12 -1.45 7.79
C MET A 148 12.68 -1.03 6.39
N VAL A 149 12.06 -1.91 5.61
CA VAL A 149 11.52 -1.53 4.31
C VAL A 149 10.26 -0.68 4.44
N MET A 150 9.39 -0.99 5.41
CA MET A 150 8.14 -0.29 5.62
C MET A 150 8.29 1.09 6.27
N ASN A 151 9.33 1.31 7.08
CA ASN A 151 9.57 2.57 7.78
C ASN A 151 10.68 3.44 7.15
N HIS A 152 11.10 3.09 5.93
CA HIS A 152 12.11 3.83 5.17
C HIS A 152 13.52 3.84 5.77
N THR A 153 13.87 2.84 6.59
CA THR A 153 15.22 2.68 7.12
C THR A 153 16.05 1.61 6.40
N GLY A 154 15.53 1.03 5.32
CA GLY A 154 16.19 -0.06 4.59
C GLY A 154 17.41 0.34 3.76
N GLY A 155 17.66 1.64 3.56
CA GLY A 155 18.82 2.12 2.80
C GLY A 155 18.59 2.28 1.29
N PHE A 156 17.39 2.05 0.81
CA PHE A 156 17.08 2.16 -0.64
C PHE A 156 17.04 3.62 -1.11
N PRO A 157 17.40 3.89 -2.39
CA PRO A 157 17.15 5.17 -3.03
C PRO A 157 15.63 5.43 -3.13
N PHE A 158 15.26 6.68 -3.46
CA PHE A 158 13.85 7.07 -3.64
C PHE A 158 13.14 6.16 -4.64
N GLU A 159 13.77 5.97 -5.79
CA GLU A 159 13.35 5.03 -6.83
C GLU A 159 14.56 4.28 -7.38
N ILE A 160 14.35 3.04 -7.73
CA ILE A 160 15.24 2.29 -8.59
C ILE A 160 14.66 2.43 -9.98
N CYS A 161 15.19 3.43 -10.72
CA CYS A 161 14.77 3.63 -12.11
C CYS A 161 15.10 2.38 -12.91
N ALA A 162 14.10 1.77 -13.51
CA ALA A 162 14.23 0.72 -14.52
C ALA A 162 15.02 1.14 -15.78
N LYS A 163 15.57 2.37 -15.80
CA LYS A 163 16.54 2.82 -16.83
C LYS A 163 17.79 1.96 -16.90
N GLN A 164 18.05 1.12 -15.91
CA GLN A 164 19.16 0.16 -15.92
C GLN A 164 18.83 -1.18 -16.61
N GLY A 165 17.59 -1.40 -17.00
CA GLY A 165 17.19 -2.54 -17.81
C GLY A 165 16.22 -2.06 -18.89
N ASN A 166 16.31 -2.62 -20.10
CA ASN A 166 15.42 -2.33 -21.25
C ASN A 166 13.93 -2.66 -20.98
N ILE A 167 13.41 -2.31 -19.81
CA ILE A 167 12.01 -2.52 -19.46
C ILE A 167 11.23 -1.34 -20.05
N LYS A 168 10.62 -1.59 -21.21
CA LYS A 168 9.66 -0.68 -21.82
C LYS A 168 8.36 -0.77 -21.02
N GLY A 169 8.10 0.21 -20.19
CA GLY A 169 6.85 0.35 -19.46
C GLY A 169 6.79 1.73 -18.82
N GLY A 170 5.86 2.55 -19.26
CA GLY A 170 5.67 3.90 -18.72
C GLY A 170 4.99 3.83 -17.37
N GLY A 171 5.58 4.44 -16.41
CA GLY A 171 5.09 4.55 -15.03
C GLY A 171 6.25 4.76 -14.08
N TRP A 172 5.97 5.14 -12.86
CA TRP A 172 7.01 5.42 -11.87
C TRP A 172 7.89 4.19 -11.57
N SER A 173 7.35 2.98 -11.71
CA SER A 173 8.09 1.70 -11.64
C SER A 173 8.32 1.05 -13.01
N GLY A 174 8.09 1.76 -14.10
CA GLY A 174 8.27 1.21 -15.47
C GLY A 174 7.27 0.13 -15.86
N GLY A 175 6.19 -0.08 -15.11
CA GLY A 175 5.19 -1.12 -15.39
C GLY A 175 5.71 -2.56 -15.21
N ALA A 176 6.88 -2.74 -14.60
CA ALA A 176 7.42 -4.06 -14.29
C ALA A 176 6.58 -4.74 -13.19
N PRO A 177 6.41 -6.07 -13.22
CA PRO A 177 5.84 -6.81 -12.11
C PRO A 177 6.56 -6.50 -10.80
N ILE A 178 5.83 -6.41 -9.70
CA ILE A 178 6.38 -5.97 -8.40
C ILE A 178 7.54 -6.86 -7.94
N ARG A 179 7.48 -8.17 -8.22
CA ARG A 179 8.55 -9.13 -7.93
C ARG A 179 9.82 -8.83 -8.70
N GLN A 180 9.71 -8.38 -9.95
CA GLN A 180 10.87 -7.99 -10.75
C GLN A 180 11.47 -6.69 -10.22
N THR A 181 10.65 -5.72 -9.81
CA THR A 181 11.12 -4.49 -9.15
C THR A 181 11.89 -4.82 -7.88
N ALA A 182 11.40 -5.75 -7.06
CA ALA A 182 12.08 -6.21 -5.85
C ALA A 182 13.45 -6.86 -6.18
N ALA A 183 13.53 -7.70 -7.20
CA ALA A 183 14.80 -8.33 -7.62
C ALA A 183 15.83 -7.30 -8.10
N ILE A 184 15.41 -6.30 -8.86
CA ILE A 184 16.28 -5.17 -9.28
C ILE A 184 16.75 -4.40 -8.04
N ALA A 185 15.88 -4.22 -7.04
CA ALA A 185 16.23 -3.57 -5.79
C ALA A 185 17.32 -4.32 -5.02
N ALA A 186 17.21 -5.64 -4.95
CA ALA A 186 18.21 -6.48 -4.30
C ALA A 186 19.60 -6.39 -4.98
N ALA A 187 19.63 -6.25 -6.30
CA ALA A 187 20.85 -6.09 -7.08
C ALA A 187 21.45 -4.65 -7.01
N SER A 188 20.71 -3.70 -6.45
CA SER A 188 21.12 -2.29 -6.39
C SER A 188 21.80 -1.98 -5.06
N PRO A 189 22.89 -1.18 -5.04
CA PRO A 189 23.54 -0.81 -3.80
C PRO A 189 22.63 0.04 -2.91
N LEU A 190 22.61 -0.27 -1.62
CA LEU A 190 22.00 0.57 -0.60
C LEU A 190 22.81 1.86 -0.41
N LEU A 191 22.15 2.95 -0.06
CA LEU A 191 22.78 4.25 0.20
C LEU A 191 23.42 4.32 1.59
N PHE A 192 22.98 3.47 2.51
CA PHE A 192 23.50 3.36 3.88
C PHE A 192 23.13 2.00 4.47
N GLU A 193 23.79 1.65 5.56
CA GLU A 193 23.56 0.42 6.31
C GLU A 193 22.10 0.32 6.79
N PRO A 194 21.37 -0.79 6.55
CA PRO A 194 20.01 -0.96 7.00
C PRO A 194 19.83 -0.65 8.49
N GLY A 195 18.78 0.10 8.82
CA GLY A 195 18.44 0.50 10.18
C GLY A 195 19.20 1.70 10.74
N THR A 196 20.17 2.29 10.01
CA THR A 196 21.01 3.36 10.56
C THR A 196 20.53 4.77 10.26
N LYS A 197 19.74 4.96 9.22
CA LYS A 197 19.22 6.26 8.79
C LYS A 197 17.82 6.10 8.22
N VAL A 198 17.10 7.21 8.12
CA VAL A 198 15.80 7.29 7.43
C VAL A 198 15.99 7.97 6.08
N LYS A 199 15.48 7.36 5.02
CA LYS A 199 15.36 7.96 3.71
C LYS A 199 14.10 7.45 3.01
N TYR A 200 13.19 8.36 2.75
CA TYR A 200 11.95 8.03 2.05
C TYR A 200 12.23 7.32 0.73
N SER A 201 11.55 6.19 0.50
CA SER A 201 11.77 5.32 -0.65
C SER A 201 10.46 4.68 -1.12
N ASN A 202 10.18 4.75 -2.42
CA ASN A 202 9.14 3.95 -3.05
C ASN A 202 9.57 2.48 -3.08
N THR A 203 10.83 2.22 -3.39
CA THR A 203 11.42 0.88 -3.49
C THR A 203 11.18 0.02 -2.26
N GLY A 204 11.31 0.59 -1.04
CA GLY A 204 11.04 -0.15 0.19
C GLY A 204 9.59 -0.66 0.22
N ILE A 205 8.64 0.16 -0.16
CA ILE A 205 7.21 -0.23 -0.18
C ILE A 205 6.93 -1.27 -1.26
N ASP A 206 7.58 -1.17 -2.42
CA ASP A 206 7.46 -2.18 -3.49
C ASP A 206 7.96 -3.55 -3.00
N ILE A 207 9.03 -3.59 -2.21
CA ILE A 207 9.50 -4.82 -1.55
C ILE A 207 8.45 -5.36 -0.59
N GLY A 208 7.80 -4.49 0.19
CA GLY A 208 6.68 -4.89 1.07
C GLY A 208 5.55 -5.55 0.29
N ALA A 209 5.12 -4.94 -0.82
CA ALA A 209 4.09 -5.51 -1.70
C ALA A 209 4.54 -6.85 -2.32
N ALA A 210 5.81 -6.97 -2.71
CA ALA A 210 6.36 -8.23 -3.22
C ALA A 210 6.33 -9.35 -2.16
N ILE A 211 6.54 -9.03 -0.88
CA ILE A 211 6.40 -9.99 0.23
C ILE A 211 4.95 -10.47 0.35
N VAL A 212 3.98 -9.55 0.23
CA VAL A 212 2.55 -9.93 0.23
C VAL A 212 2.27 -10.95 -0.87
N GLU A 213 2.76 -10.74 -2.09
CA GLU A 213 2.58 -11.69 -3.20
C GLU A 213 3.19 -13.08 -2.91
N VAL A 214 4.38 -13.12 -2.27
CA VAL A 214 5.02 -14.40 -1.92
C VAL A 214 4.21 -15.16 -0.88
N VAL A 215 3.74 -14.46 0.15
CA VAL A 215 3.07 -15.06 1.29
C VAL A 215 1.65 -15.51 0.95
N THR A 216 0.98 -14.79 0.05
CA THR A 216 -0.42 -15.04 -0.31
C THR A 216 -0.58 -15.89 -1.58
N GLY A 217 0.43 -15.90 -2.45
CA GLY A 217 0.35 -16.51 -3.78
C GLY A 217 -0.52 -15.70 -4.76
N GLN A 218 -0.97 -14.51 -4.38
CA GLN A 218 -1.79 -13.61 -5.19
C GLN A 218 -0.99 -12.40 -5.61
N ARG A 219 -1.37 -11.74 -6.70
CA ARG A 219 -0.84 -10.41 -7.02
C ARG A 219 -1.27 -9.42 -5.93
N TRP A 220 -0.41 -8.46 -5.61
CA TRP A 220 -0.70 -7.51 -4.53
C TRP A 220 -1.99 -6.73 -4.75
N GLU A 221 -2.25 -6.29 -5.98
CA GLU A 221 -3.48 -5.57 -6.32
C GLU A 221 -4.74 -6.44 -6.19
N ASP A 222 -4.66 -7.73 -6.51
CA ASP A 222 -5.79 -8.65 -6.37
C ASP A 222 -6.09 -8.92 -4.89
N PHE A 223 -5.05 -9.13 -4.08
CA PHE A 223 -5.17 -9.27 -2.63
C PHE A 223 -5.75 -8.01 -2.00
N LEU A 224 -5.27 -6.83 -2.40
CA LEU A 224 -5.76 -5.54 -1.92
C LEU A 224 -7.23 -5.36 -2.28
N LYS A 225 -7.60 -5.66 -3.54
CA LYS A 225 -8.99 -5.58 -3.98
C LYS A 225 -9.90 -6.48 -3.14
N GLU A 226 -9.58 -7.75 -3.04
CA GLU A 226 -10.39 -8.74 -2.34
C GLU A 226 -10.50 -8.44 -0.83
N ARG A 227 -9.36 -8.17 -0.19
CA ARG A 227 -9.29 -8.14 1.28
C ARG A 227 -9.54 -6.75 1.88
N VAL A 228 -9.33 -5.69 1.13
CA VAL A 228 -9.48 -4.32 1.63
C VAL A 228 -10.67 -3.64 0.99
N PHE A 229 -10.77 -3.61 -0.35
CA PHE A 229 -11.79 -2.83 -1.02
C PHE A 229 -13.14 -3.53 -1.10
N ASP A 230 -13.18 -4.79 -1.52
CA ASP A 230 -14.44 -5.55 -1.62
C ASP A 230 -15.04 -5.79 -0.22
N SER A 231 -14.19 -6.04 0.78
CA SER A 231 -14.61 -6.22 2.16
C SER A 231 -15.17 -4.93 2.80
N SER A 232 -14.65 -3.78 2.39
CA SER A 232 -15.08 -2.46 2.88
C SER A 232 -16.21 -1.82 2.06
N ARG A 233 -16.73 -2.51 1.04
CA ARG A 233 -17.73 -2.01 0.08
C ARG A 233 -17.24 -0.79 -0.72
N HIS A 234 -15.93 -0.64 -0.89
CA HIS A 234 -15.35 0.35 -1.78
C HIS A 234 -15.17 -0.25 -3.16
N GLU A 235 -15.77 0.34 -4.18
CA GLU A 235 -15.43 0.03 -5.57
C GLU A 235 -14.07 0.66 -5.91
N LEU A 236 -13.04 -0.18 -6.00
CA LEU A 236 -11.77 0.25 -6.55
C LEU A 236 -11.87 0.23 -8.07
N GLN A 237 -11.89 1.39 -8.70
CA GLN A 237 -11.64 1.49 -10.13
C GLN A 237 -10.13 1.39 -10.36
N LEU A 238 -9.65 0.18 -10.62
CA LEU A 238 -8.31 -0.02 -11.15
C LEU A 238 -8.30 0.58 -12.56
N ILE A 239 -7.36 1.49 -12.80
CA ILE A 239 -7.14 2.00 -14.17
C ILE A 239 -6.58 0.84 -14.98
N PRO A 240 -7.26 0.39 -16.05
CA PRO A 240 -6.71 -0.65 -16.93
C PRO A 240 -5.34 -0.20 -17.46
N PRO A 241 -4.38 -1.11 -17.60
CA PRO A 241 -3.02 -0.78 -18.06
C PRO A 241 -2.97 -0.12 -19.45
N ASP A 242 -4.03 -0.23 -20.21
CA ASP A 242 -4.14 0.25 -21.61
C ASP A 242 -4.79 1.63 -21.70
N ARG A 243 -5.19 2.26 -20.61
CA ARG A 243 -5.69 3.64 -20.70
C ARG A 243 -4.51 4.56 -20.99
N PRO A 244 -4.50 5.28 -22.14
CA PRO A 244 -3.43 6.23 -22.40
C PRO A 244 -3.36 7.21 -21.24
N ALA A 245 -2.15 7.47 -20.75
CA ALA A 245 -1.92 8.48 -19.73
C ALA A 245 -2.61 9.76 -20.18
N VAL A 246 -3.52 10.29 -19.36
CA VAL A 246 -4.12 11.61 -19.58
C VAL A 246 -2.94 12.55 -19.75
N GLY A 247 -2.81 13.10 -20.95
CA GLY A 247 -1.62 13.82 -21.37
C GLY A 247 -1.27 14.88 -20.34
N ASN A 248 -0.03 14.79 -19.88
CA ASN A 248 0.62 15.89 -19.21
C ASN A 248 0.69 17.01 -20.27
N THR A 249 -0.33 17.87 -20.30
CA THR A 249 -0.26 19.10 -21.06
C THR A 249 0.75 19.96 -20.35
N GLY A 250 2.02 19.78 -20.76
CA GLY A 250 3.14 20.57 -20.33
C GLY A 250 2.78 22.05 -20.43
N ARG A 251 2.88 22.73 -19.32
CA ARG A 251 3.30 24.12 -19.33
C ARG A 251 4.67 24.12 -18.72
N ASP A 252 5.65 24.28 -19.60
CA ASP A 252 6.96 24.77 -19.23
C ASP A 252 6.76 26.05 -18.42
N VAL A 253 7.26 26.04 -17.20
CA VAL A 253 7.60 27.23 -16.43
C VAL A 253 8.98 26.97 -15.82
#